data_8180995cff4a3de5cdf110182b31c887
#
_entry.id   8180995cff4a3de5cdf110182b31c887
#
_cell.length_a   1.000
_cell.length_b   1.000
_cell.length_c   1.000
_cell.angle_alpha   90.00
_cell.angle_beta   90.00
_cell.angle_gamma   90.00
#
_symmetry.space_group_name_H-M   'P 1'
#
loop_
_entity.id
_entity.type
_entity.pdbx_description
1 polymer ?
#
loop_
_entity_poly.entity_id
_entity_poly.type
_entity_poly.pdbx_seq_one_letter_code
_entity_poly.pdbx_strand_id
1 'polypeptide(L)'
;VKLNSPVAVAALWFVAACGSKSSPEATTTAAPSGRASAPPVVTAAATSAPAASAGPVVTIPAGKLTAGTACGDHPRLPSEELGGASIDMGEFSIDAYPYPNDPAKPAQTSISRDEAAALCKARGRRLCTDLEWERACKGPRNTRYEYGDRFDVKKCSSTQGTTPNGGPVGALDGCVSAFGVHAMHGFAFEWTSSAWERDTDGAGSAVLRGGFGDQPFAHLRCSAVRAAPPAQGDAKIGFRCCGGPENAGKVQIDHDARPALEPVEPLDAALAARVQSAMRNGKLKTDDGGEYTVEKAWRWHPVGHEDLVLARVSAPSDGGAGGSLVVVAELCERVAQLSNRSKTAVSDLGEPAAKDEARPRAAAGEPPRHVVTFPMKRGEAAGEIRIEYQFGQAIVTEKP
;
A
#
# COMPACT_ATOMS: atom_id res chain seq x y z
N VAL A 1 -22.31 -42.41 12.87
CA VAL A 1 -21.20 -42.99 13.62
C VAL A 1 -20.49 -41.87 14.36
N LYS A 2 -20.63 -41.86 15.69
CA LYS A 2 -19.97 -40.96 16.63
C LYS A 2 -18.52 -41.41 16.84
N LEU A 3 -17.58 -40.46 16.93
CA LEU A 3 -16.39 -40.62 17.71
C LEU A 3 -15.94 -39.24 18.26
N ASN A 4 -16.14 -39.09 19.57
CA ASN A 4 -15.55 -38.08 20.42
C ASN A 4 -14.16 -38.55 20.85
N SER A 5 -13.20 -37.65 20.93
CA SER A 5 -12.15 -37.67 21.98
C SER A 5 -11.43 -36.32 22.06
N PRO A 6 -11.32 -35.71 23.23
CA PRO A 6 -10.49 -34.52 23.44
C PRO A 6 -9.08 -34.91 23.88
N VAL A 7 -8.06 -34.31 23.30
CA VAL A 7 -6.67 -34.38 23.77
C VAL A 7 -6.40 -33.14 24.60
N ALA A 8 -6.15 -33.36 25.88
CA ALA A 8 -5.67 -32.34 26.80
C ALA A 8 -4.16 -32.20 26.64
N VAL A 9 -3.68 -30.96 26.46
CA VAL A 9 -2.24 -30.63 26.51
C VAL A 9 -1.97 -29.91 27.82
N ALA A 10 -1.18 -30.56 28.65
CA ALA A 10 -0.70 -30.07 29.96
C ALA A 10 0.42 -29.04 29.71
N ALA A 11 0.30 -27.88 30.33
CA ALA A 11 1.34 -26.84 30.38
C ALA A 11 2.28 -27.14 31.55
N LEU A 12 3.55 -27.31 31.26
CA LEU A 12 4.63 -27.41 32.27
C LEU A 12 5.26 -26.01 32.46
N TRP A 13 5.09 -25.49 33.65
CA TRP A 13 5.78 -24.30 34.14
C TRP A 13 7.15 -24.72 34.71
N PHE A 14 8.23 -24.13 34.20
CA PHE A 14 9.54 -24.15 34.85
C PHE A 14 9.77 -22.77 35.49
N VAL A 15 9.84 -22.80 36.81
CA VAL A 15 10.35 -21.72 37.65
C VAL A 15 11.85 -21.97 37.82
N ALA A 16 12.71 -21.05 37.46
CA ALA A 16 14.12 -21.03 37.77
C ALA A 16 14.42 -19.84 38.69
N ALA A 17 14.94 -20.15 39.85
CA ALA A 17 15.21 -19.24 40.94
C ALA A 17 16.52 -18.43 40.74
N CYS A 18 16.49 -17.20 41.23
CA CYS A 18 17.66 -16.32 41.42
C CYS A 18 18.69 -16.90 42.35
N GLY A 19 19.95 -16.81 41.94
CA GLY A 19 21.10 -17.02 42.81
C GLY A 19 22.13 -15.89 42.59
N SER A 20 22.17 -14.95 43.51
CA SER A 20 23.18 -13.92 43.63
C SER A 20 24.50 -14.51 44.17
N LYS A 21 25.63 -14.22 43.54
CA LYS A 21 26.96 -14.34 44.17
C LYS A 21 27.81 -13.12 43.86
N SER A 22 28.34 -12.60 44.95
CA SER A 22 29.20 -11.45 45.18
C SER A 22 30.59 -11.57 44.55
N SER A 23 31.11 -10.44 44.10
CA SER A 23 32.52 -10.19 43.76
C SER A 23 33.46 -10.32 44.93
N PRO A 24 34.76 -10.60 44.69
CA PRO A 24 35.81 -10.09 45.54
C PRO A 24 36.71 -9.07 44.82
N GLU A 25 37.08 -8.10 45.62
CA GLU A 25 38.05 -7.03 45.41
C GLU A 25 39.44 -7.57 45.06
N ALA A 26 40.14 -6.94 44.12
CA ALA A 26 41.53 -7.24 43.81
C ALA A 26 42.41 -6.02 44.10
N THR A 27 43.35 -6.25 44.94
CA THR A 27 44.38 -5.39 45.48
C THR A 27 45.40 -4.95 44.43
N THR A 28 45.74 -3.66 44.43
CA THR A 28 46.81 -3.01 43.67
C THR A 28 48.19 -3.43 44.15
N THR A 29 49.08 -3.77 43.21
CA THR A 29 50.54 -3.71 43.44
C THR A 29 51.24 -3.07 42.22
N ALA A 30 52.12 -2.12 42.51
CA ALA A 30 52.82 -1.27 41.55
C ALA A 30 54.09 -1.90 40.99
N ALA A 31 54.36 -1.63 39.73
CA ALA A 31 55.56 -1.42 38.93
C ALA A 31 56.82 -2.33 39.10
N PRO A 32 57.62 -2.54 38.04
CA PRO A 32 58.48 -1.48 37.49
C PRO A 32 58.58 -1.40 35.95
N SER A 33 59.03 -0.22 35.53
CA SER A 33 59.33 0.24 34.18
C SER A 33 60.38 -0.61 33.45
N GLY A 34 59.98 -1.18 32.31
CA GLY A 34 60.89 -1.72 31.29
C GLY A 34 60.61 -1.08 29.93
N ARG A 35 61.57 -0.31 29.46
CA ARG A 35 61.57 0.35 28.15
C ARG A 35 61.81 -0.69 27.07
N ALA A 36 60.75 -1.13 26.38
CA ALA A 36 60.85 -1.97 25.20
C ALA A 36 60.61 -1.13 23.94
N SER A 37 61.57 -1.21 23.05
CA SER A 37 61.56 -0.55 21.72
C SER A 37 60.41 -1.10 20.88
N ALA A 38 59.61 -0.20 20.27
CA ALA A 38 58.53 -0.56 19.36
C ALA A 38 59.11 -1.16 18.05
N PRO A 39 58.50 -2.26 17.55
CA PRO A 39 58.82 -2.74 16.20
C PRO A 39 58.28 -1.78 15.13
N PRO A 40 58.86 -1.79 13.92
CA PRO A 40 58.44 -0.88 12.85
C PRO A 40 56.97 -1.20 12.43
N VAL A 41 56.16 -0.14 12.36
CA VAL A 41 54.80 -0.21 11.79
C VAL A 41 54.95 -0.51 10.31
N VAL A 42 54.67 -1.74 9.92
CA VAL A 42 54.46 -2.09 8.52
C VAL A 42 53.07 -1.53 8.14
N THR A 43 53.08 -0.43 7.41
CA THR A 43 51.86 0.09 6.78
C THR A 43 51.42 -0.92 5.72
N ALA A 44 50.49 -1.79 6.09
CA ALA A 44 49.80 -2.62 5.11
C ALA A 44 49.02 -1.69 4.17
N ALA A 45 49.48 -1.60 2.92
CA ALA A 45 48.70 -0.99 1.87
C ALA A 45 47.35 -1.67 1.80
N ALA A 46 46.29 -0.94 2.11
CA ALA A 46 44.93 -1.42 1.92
C ALA A 46 44.75 -1.73 0.42
N THR A 47 44.82 -3.00 0.10
CA THR A 47 44.44 -3.47 -1.22
C THR A 47 42.93 -3.17 -1.35
N SER A 48 42.61 -2.12 -2.10
CA SER A 48 41.24 -1.82 -2.47
C SER A 48 40.68 -3.06 -3.19
N ALA A 49 39.68 -3.70 -2.59
CA ALA A 49 38.93 -4.73 -3.26
C ALA A 49 38.45 -4.16 -4.61
N PRO A 50 38.51 -4.94 -5.71
CA PRO A 50 38.04 -4.48 -6.99
C PRO A 50 36.59 -4.01 -6.84
N ALA A 51 36.32 -2.77 -7.23
CA ALA A 51 34.95 -2.22 -7.26
C ALA A 51 34.12 -3.21 -8.08
N ALA A 52 33.14 -3.85 -7.42
CA ALA A 52 32.21 -4.73 -8.12
C ALA A 52 31.66 -3.96 -9.31
N SER A 53 31.78 -4.55 -10.52
CA SER A 53 31.36 -3.91 -11.76
C SER A 53 29.94 -3.37 -11.58
N ALA A 54 29.75 -2.07 -11.78
CA ALA A 54 28.44 -1.47 -11.72
C ALA A 54 27.60 -2.13 -12.84
N GLY A 55 26.52 -2.81 -12.47
CA GLY A 55 25.57 -3.38 -13.42
C GLY A 55 24.90 -2.27 -14.27
N PRO A 56 24.00 -2.63 -15.20
CA PRO A 56 23.37 -1.67 -16.08
C PRO A 56 22.57 -0.61 -15.30
N VAL A 57 22.66 0.63 -15.74
CA VAL A 57 22.01 1.79 -15.13
C VAL A 57 21.08 2.44 -16.15
N VAL A 58 19.89 2.81 -15.72
CA VAL A 58 18.91 3.51 -16.54
C VAL A 58 18.83 4.97 -16.09
N THR A 59 18.90 5.90 -17.02
CA THR A 59 18.60 7.31 -16.76
C THR A 59 17.11 7.56 -16.89
N ILE A 60 16.49 8.09 -15.86
CA ILE A 60 15.09 8.49 -15.83
C ILE A 60 15.04 9.99 -16.10
N PRO A 61 14.48 10.44 -17.23
CA PRO A 61 14.43 11.85 -17.55
C PRO A 61 13.47 12.61 -16.62
N ALA A 62 13.74 13.90 -16.45
CA ALA A 62 12.82 14.79 -15.77
C ALA A 62 11.41 14.72 -16.37
N GLY A 63 10.40 14.90 -15.53
CA GLY A 63 8.99 14.84 -15.98
C GLY A 63 8.00 14.70 -14.83
N LYS A 64 6.74 14.58 -15.18
CA LYS A 64 5.66 14.49 -14.19
C LYS A 64 5.40 13.06 -13.75
N LEU A 65 5.27 12.88 -12.44
CA LEU A 65 4.76 11.68 -11.81
C LEU A 65 3.34 11.96 -11.29
N THR A 66 2.39 11.09 -11.63
CA THR A 66 1.14 10.97 -10.88
C THR A 66 1.39 10.01 -9.72
N ALA A 67 1.64 10.56 -8.52
CA ALA A 67 2.01 9.79 -7.35
C ALA A 67 0.80 9.05 -6.77
N GLY A 68 0.96 7.76 -6.48
CA GLY A 68 -0.14 6.90 -6.04
C GLY A 68 -1.11 6.58 -7.17
N THR A 69 -2.36 6.33 -6.81
CA THR A 69 -3.44 6.01 -7.76
C THR A 69 -4.48 7.12 -7.73
N ALA A 70 -4.76 7.69 -8.89
CA ALA A 70 -5.75 8.75 -9.01
C ALA A 70 -7.15 8.24 -8.62
N CYS A 71 -7.96 9.17 -8.12
CA CYS A 71 -9.37 8.92 -7.86
C CYS A 71 -10.06 8.41 -9.14
N GLY A 72 -10.88 7.38 -9.04
CA GLY A 72 -11.51 6.70 -10.17
C GLY A 72 -10.70 5.55 -10.78
N ASP A 73 -9.44 5.42 -10.45
CA ASP A 73 -8.60 4.32 -10.91
C ASP A 73 -8.61 3.17 -9.91
N HIS A 74 -9.14 2.04 -10.31
CA HIS A 74 -9.23 0.84 -9.49
C HIS A 74 -8.40 -0.32 -10.06
N PRO A 75 -7.89 -1.21 -9.20
CA PRO A 75 -7.92 -1.21 -7.75
C PRO A 75 -6.96 -0.19 -7.15
N ARG A 76 -7.22 0.26 -5.92
CA ARG A 76 -6.35 1.17 -5.16
C ARG A 76 -6.37 0.84 -3.67
N LEU A 77 -5.34 1.28 -2.96
CA LEU A 77 -5.17 1.10 -1.52
C LEU A 77 -4.98 2.50 -0.89
N PRO A 78 -6.04 3.27 -0.67
CA PRO A 78 -5.95 4.69 -0.33
C PRO A 78 -5.19 4.99 0.96
N SER A 79 -5.23 4.07 1.94
CA SER A 79 -4.46 4.18 3.19
C SER A 79 -2.94 4.04 3.00
N GLU A 80 -2.51 3.49 1.86
CA GLU A 80 -1.09 3.23 1.57
C GLU A 80 -0.56 4.11 0.43
N GLU A 81 -1.45 4.57 -0.46
CA GLU A 81 -1.10 5.29 -1.69
C GLU A 81 -1.31 6.79 -1.56
N LEU A 82 -0.59 7.52 -2.38
CA LEU A 82 -0.77 8.96 -2.55
C LEU A 82 -1.87 9.19 -3.60
N GLY A 83 -2.82 10.05 -3.32
CA GLY A 83 -4.08 10.19 -4.06
C GLY A 83 -4.01 10.72 -5.50
N GLY A 84 -2.99 10.41 -6.28
CA GLY A 84 -2.84 10.86 -7.66
C GLY A 84 -2.26 12.28 -7.78
N ALA A 85 -1.54 12.76 -6.77
CA ALA A 85 -0.88 14.06 -6.79
C ALA A 85 0.13 14.16 -7.95
N SER A 86 0.11 15.29 -8.67
CA SER A 86 1.07 15.54 -9.76
C SER A 86 2.36 16.14 -9.21
N ILE A 87 3.47 15.44 -9.37
CA ILE A 87 4.79 15.82 -8.88
C ILE A 87 5.74 16.04 -10.05
N ASP A 88 6.44 17.17 -10.04
CA ASP A 88 7.54 17.40 -10.98
C ASP A 88 8.80 16.70 -10.45
N MET A 89 9.30 15.74 -11.21
CA MET A 89 10.50 14.95 -10.91
C MET A 89 11.66 15.45 -11.76
N GLY A 90 12.83 15.68 -11.13
CA GLY A 90 14.09 15.92 -11.81
C GLY A 90 14.65 14.64 -12.43
N GLU A 91 15.67 14.78 -13.26
CA GLU A 91 16.41 13.64 -13.81
C GLU A 91 17.20 12.91 -12.70
N PHE A 92 17.21 11.59 -12.75
CA PHE A 92 18.00 10.72 -11.87
C PHE A 92 18.39 9.43 -12.60
N SER A 93 19.27 8.65 -12.02
CA SER A 93 19.59 7.31 -12.53
C SER A 93 19.17 6.23 -11.53
N ILE A 94 18.83 5.04 -12.04
CA ILE A 94 18.40 3.89 -11.23
C ILE A 94 19.06 2.62 -11.76
N ASP A 95 19.38 1.67 -10.88
CA ASP A 95 19.82 0.34 -11.27
C ASP A 95 18.74 -0.35 -12.10
N ALA A 96 19.12 -0.94 -13.23
CA ALA A 96 18.18 -1.59 -14.13
C ALA A 96 17.50 -2.80 -13.47
N TYR A 97 18.19 -3.49 -12.55
CA TYR A 97 17.70 -4.64 -11.80
C TYR A 97 17.83 -4.42 -10.29
N PRO A 98 17.09 -5.18 -9.44
CA PRO A 98 17.36 -5.23 -8.02
C PRO A 98 18.83 -5.58 -7.75
N TYR A 99 19.36 -5.10 -6.60
CA TYR A 99 20.73 -5.41 -6.21
C TYR A 99 20.96 -6.94 -6.15
N PRO A 100 22.08 -7.48 -6.69
CA PRO A 100 23.33 -6.78 -7.05
C PRO A 100 23.34 -6.13 -8.45
N ASN A 101 22.20 -5.90 -9.08
CA ASN A 101 22.06 -5.28 -10.40
C ASN A 101 22.67 -6.16 -11.51
N ASP A 102 22.45 -7.44 -11.42
CA ASP A 102 22.93 -8.47 -12.35
C ASP A 102 21.74 -9.36 -12.75
N PRO A 103 21.31 -9.35 -14.03
CA PRO A 103 20.15 -10.13 -14.47
C PRO A 103 20.30 -11.64 -14.27
N ALA A 104 21.52 -12.15 -14.18
CA ALA A 104 21.79 -13.57 -13.99
C ALA A 104 21.75 -14.01 -12.52
N LYS A 105 21.60 -13.08 -11.58
CA LYS A 105 21.61 -13.34 -10.15
C LYS A 105 20.24 -13.12 -9.53
N PRO A 106 19.95 -13.76 -8.40
CA PRO A 106 18.79 -13.41 -7.58
C PRO A 106 18.97 -12.04 -6.93
N ALA A 107 17.86 -11.40 -6.57
CA ALA A 107 17.89 -10.21 -5.72
C ALA A 107 18.51 -10.55 -4.36
N GLN A 108 19.37 -9.70 -3.86
CA GLN A 108 19.87 -9.80 -2.48
C GLN A 108 18.76 -9.34 -1.52
N THR A 109 18.39 -10.23 -0.62
CA THR A 109 17.35 -10.02 0.39
C THR A 109 17.90 -10.25 1.80
N SER A 110 17.05 -10.26 2.81
CA SER A 110 17.43 -10.48 4.22
C SER A 110 18.42 -9.44 4.76
N ILE A 111 18.24 -8.19 4.36
CA ILE A 111 19.13 -7.07 4.65
C ILE A 111 18.30 -5.92 5.23
N SER A 112 18.83 -5.23 6.24
CA SER A 112 18.24 -4.02 6.79
C SER A 112 18.35 -2.84 5.81
N ARG A 113 17.53 -1.81 6.03
CA ARG A 113 17.58 -0.59 5.21
C ARG A 113 18.94 0.11 5.28
N ASP A 114 19.56 0.15 6.47
CA ASP A 114 20.85 0.82 6.66
C ASP A 114 21.98 0.07 5.96
N GLU A 115 21.98 -1.27 6.00
CA GLU A 115 22.92 -2.09 5.24
C GLU A 115 22.73 -1.92 3.73
N ALA A 116 21.49 -1.88 3.26
CA ALA A 116 21.15 -1.61 1.86
C ALA A 116 21.67 -0.21 1.42
N ALA A 117 21.46 0.80 2.26
CA ALA A 117 21.96 2.15 2.02
C ALA A 117 23.52 2.19 1.96
N ALA A 118 24.18 1.46 2.88
CA ALA A 118 25.65 1.35 2.90
C ALA A 118 26.18 0.67 1.64
N LEU A 119 25.53 -0.38 1.14
CA LEU A 119 25.91 -1.05 -0.12
C LEU A 119 25.74 -0.14 -1.34
N CYS A 120 24.67 0.65 -1.40
CA CYS A 120 24.50 1.65 -2.45
C CYS A 120 25.61 2.73 -2.37
N LYS A 121 25.89 3.22 -1.14
CA LYS A 121 26.95 4.22 -0.91
C LYS A 121 28.33 3.71 -1.31
N ALA A 122 28.64 2.45 -1.06
CA ALA A 122 29.91 1.83 -1.49
C ALA A 122 30.09 1.82 -3.01
N ARG A 123 29.01 1.97 -3.78
CA ARG A 123 29.02 2.12 -5.25
C ARG A 123 28.91 3.59 -5.71
N GLY A 124 29.03 4.57 -4.82
CA GLY A 124 28.81 5.98 -5.13
C GLY A 124 27.37 6.33 -5.46
N ARG A 125 26.42 5.54 -4.97
CA ARG A 125 24.98 5.68 -5.18
C ARG A 125 24.25 5.80 -3.84
N ARG A 126 22.91 5.86 -3.86
CA ARG A 126 22.06 5.92 -2.69
C ARG A 126 20.83 5.01 -2.88
N LEU A 127 20.06 4.76 -1.85
CA LEU A 127 18.71 4.23 -2.03
C LEU A 127 17.87 5.21 -2.84
N CYS A 128 16.93 4.69 -3.62
CA CYS A 128 15.92 5.51 -4.28
C CYS A 128 14.95 6.09 -3.26
N THR A 129 14.40 7.27 -3.49
CA THR A 129 13.18 7.68 -2.80
C THR A 129 12.01 6.82 -3.29
N ASP A 130 10.93 6.78 -2.54
CA ASP A 130 9.73 6.05 -2.93
C ASP A 130 9.10 6.61 -4.21
N LEU A 131 9.14 7.93 -4.41
CA LEU A 131 8.64 8.59 -5.63
C LEU A 131 9.56 8.36 -6.84
N GLU A 132 10.88 8.29 -6.66
CA GLU A 132 11.80 7.92 -7.73
C GLU A 132 11.56 6.48 -8.20
N TRP A 133 11.39 5.57 -7.25
CA TRP A 133 11.05 4.18 -7.54
C TRP A 133 9.73 4.09 -8.31
N GLU A 134 8.70 4.80 -7.82
CA GLU A 134 7.38 4.83 -8.47
C GLU A 134 7.44 5.43 -9.87
N ARG A 135 8.19 6.52 -10.07
CA ARG A 135 8.39 7.13 -11.39
C ARG A 135 9.04 6.17 -12.38
N ALA A 136 10.10 5.47 -11.93
CA ALA A 136 10.79 4.48 -12.74
C ALA A 136 9.89 3.31 -13.15
N CYS A 137 9.02 2.87 -12.24
CA CYS A 137 8.04 1.83 -12.49
C CYS A 137 6.96 2.26 -13.47
N LYS A 138 6.31 3.38 -13.22
CA LYS A 138 5.16 3.89 -14.02
C LYS A 138 5.55 4.33 -15.43
N GLY A 139 6.81 4.62 -15.67
CA GLY A 139 7.25 5.13 -16.95
C GLY A 139 6.70 6.52 -17.29
N PRO A 140 6.95 7.02 -18.51
CA PRO A 140 6.57 8.39 -18.91
C PRO A 140 5.05 8.61 -18.99
N ARG A 141 4.27 7.55 -19.12
CA ARG A 141 2.81 7.60 -19.25
C ARG A 141 2.07 7.39 -17.92
N ASN A 142 2.78 7.23 -16.80
CA ASN A 142 2.21 6.93 -15.49
C ASN A 142 1.29 5.69 -15.51
N THR A 143 1.75 4.59 -16.10
CA THR A 143 0.98 3.34 -16.19
C THR A 143 0.81 2.68 -14.82
N ARG A 144 -0.22 1.87 -14.67
CA ARG A 144 -0.57 1.19 -13.41
C ARG A 144 0.46 0.13 -13.02
N TYR A 145 0.92 -0.64 -13.98
CA TYR A 145 1.98 -1.65 -13.83
C TYR A 145 3.19 -1.23 -14.68
N GLU A 146 4.36 -1.75 -14.38
CA GLU A 146 5.57 -1.41 -15.13
C GLU A 146 5.46 -1.70 -16.63
N TYR A 147 4.70 -2.72 -17.00
CA TYR A 147 4.47 -3.13 -18.39
C TYR A 147 3.20 -2.55 -19.03
N GLY A 148 2.41 -1.72 -18.33
CA GLY A 148 1.19 -1.08 -18.87
C GLY A 148 0.03 -0.97 -17.87
N ASP A 149 -1.19 -0.76 -18.36
CA ASP A 149 -2.36 -0.48 -17.51
C ASP A 149 -3.19 -1.73 -17.18
N ARG A 150 -2.96 -2.85 -17.86
CA ARG A 150 -3.70 -4.09 -17.63
C ARG A 150 -2.83 -5.10 -16.90
N PHE A 151 -3.39 -5.69 -15.84
CA PHE A 151 -2.72 -6.77 -15.14
C PHE A 151 -2.51 -7.98 -16.05
N ASP A 152 -1.27 -8.48 -16.08
CA ASP A 152 -0.89 -9.70 -16.77
C ASP A 152 0.01 -10.54 -15.85
N VAL A 153 -0.56 -11.62 -15.32
CA VAL A 153 0.13 -12.53 -14.39
C VAL A 153 1.43 -13.13 -14.97
N LYS A 154 1.57 -13.18 -16.29
CA LYS A 154 2.74 -13.76 -16.97
C LYS A 154 3.93 -12.81 -17.03
N LYS A 155 3.72 -11.51 -16.71
CA LYS A 155 4.77 -10.50 -16.85
C LYS A 155 5.72 -10.47 -15.66
N CYS A 156 5.20 -10.18 -14.46
CA CYS A 156 6.00 -9.95 -13.26
C CYS A 156 5.57 -10.83 -12.08
N SER A 157 4.65 -11.74 -12.25
CA SER A 157 4.10 -12.51 -11.14
C SER A 157 4.55 -13.96 -11.16
N SER A 158 4.93 -14.46 -10.00
CA SER A 158 5.27 -15.86 -9.78
C SER A 158 4.12 -16.69 -9.23
N THR A 159 2.89 -16.17 -9.18
CA THR A 159 1.73 -16.88 -8.62
C THR A 159 1.43 -18.20 -9.33
N GLN A 160 2.03 -18.44 -10.50
CA GLN A 160 1.96 -19.72 -11.23
C GLN A 160 3.20 -20.59 -11.04
N GLY A 161 4.04 -20.33 -10.06
CA GLY A 161 5.16 -21.21 -9.70
C GLY A 161 6.35 -21.19 -10.67
N THR A 162 6.43 -20.23 -11.57
CA THR A 162 7.45 -20.18 -12.62
C THR A 162 8.60 -19.22 -12.35
N THR A 163 8.47 -18.32 -11.39
CA THR A 163 9.61 -17.52 -10.90
C THR A 163 9.96 -17.92 -9.49
N PRO A 164 11.16 -18.40 -9.32
CA PRO A 164 11.63 -18.80 -8.02
C PRO A 164 11.82 -17.60 -7.11
N ASN A 165 11.30 -17.68 -5.91
CA ASN A 165 11.91 -17.01 -4.78
C ASN A 165 13.40 -17.36 -4.80
N GLY A 166 14.27 -16.42 -5.20
CA GLY A 166 15.70 -16.67 -5.35
C GLY A 166 16.19 -17.02 -6.77
N GLY A 167 15.35 -16.95 -7.80
CA GLY A 167 15.79 -17.06 -9.20
C GLY A 167 16.41 -15.77 -9.75
N PRO A 168 17.07 -15.87 -10.92
CA PRO A 168 17.66 -14.72 -11.60
C PRO A 168 16.62 -13.62 -11.86
N VAL A 169 16.94 -12.36 -11.53
CA VAL A 169 16.01 -11.23 -11.69
C VAL A 169 15.74 -10.89 -13.16
N GLY A 170 16.55 -11.37 -14.09
CA GLY A 170 16.34 -11.27 -15.53
C GLY A 170 15.46 -12.36 -16.12
N ALA A 171 14.91 -13.29 -15.32
CA ALA A 171 14.16 -14.45 -15.84
C ALA A 171 12.81 -14.09 -16.50
N LEU A 172 12.29 -12.90 -16.27
CA LEU A 172 11.02 -12.42 -16.82
C LEU A 172 11.24 -11.22 -17.75
N ASP A 173 11.49 -11.48 -19.03
CA ASP A 173 11.75 -10.44 -20.04
C ASP A 173 10.62 -9.40 -20.15
N GLY A 174 9.39 -9.81 -19.88
CA GLY A 174 8.24 -8.91 -19.94
C GLY A 174 8.03 -8.05 -18.69
N CYS A 175 8.82 -8.26 -17.62
CA CYS A 175 8.76 -7.50 -16.40
C CYS A 175 9.68 -6.27 -16.51
N VAL A 176 9.29 -5.30 -17.31
CA VAL A 176 10.11 -4.15 -17.65
C VAL A 176 9.24 -2.90 -17.82
N SER A 177 9.69 -1.78 -17.24
CA SER A 177 9.02 -0.49 -17.39
C SER A 177 9.35 0.15 -18.75
N ALA A 178 8.55 1.14 -19.14
CA ALA A 178 8.78 1.88 -20.38
C ALA A 178 10.10 2.69 -20.37
N PHE A 179 10.76 2.83 -19.24
CA PHE A 179 12.13 3.37 -19.15
C PHE A 179 13.23 2.30 -19.26
N GLY A 180 12.88 1.02 -19.28
CA GLY A 180 13.83 -0.08 -19.31
C GLY A 180 14.32 -0.53 -17.94
N VAL A 181 13.58 -0.24 -16.87
CA VAL A 181 13.86 -0.75 -15.53
C VAL A 181 13.12 -2.07 -15.34
N HIS A 182 13.83 -3.12 -14.93
CA HIS A 182 13.34 -4.48 -14.86
C HIS A 182 13.00 -4.93 -13.44
N ALA A 183 12.14 -5.95 -13.35
CA ALA A 183 11.88 -6.69 -12.12
C ALA A 183 11.51 -5.81 -10.92
N MET A 184 10.68 -4.81 -11.17
CA MET A 184 10.21 -3.91 -10.11
C MET A 184 9.13 -4.59 -9.25
N HIS A 185 8.52 -5.65 -9.75
CA HIS A 185 7.62 -6.54 -9.02
C HIS A 185 7.98 -8.02 -9.24
N GLY A 186 7.44 -8.87 -8.39
CA GLY A 186 7.51 -10.33 -8.53
C GLY A 186 8.69 -11.00 -7.84
N PHE A 187 9.74 -10.27 -7.48
CA PHE A 187 10.98 -10.83 -6.93
C PHE A 187 11.20 -10.47 -5.45
N ALA A 188 11.03 -9.19 -5.10
CA ALA A 188 11.19 -8.71 -3.74
C ALA A 188 10.39 -7.41 -3.53
N PHE A 189 10.09 -7.09 -2.28
CA PHE A 189 9.91 -5.70 -1.88
C PHE A 189 11.26 -5.01 -1.88
N GLU A 190 11.29 -3.71 -2.06
CA GLU A 190 12.52 -2.94 -2.13
C GLU A 190 12.54 -1.79 -1.13
N TRP A 191 13.61 -1.73 -0.32
CA TRP A 191 13.86 -0.60 0.56
C TRP A 191 13.98 0.69 -0.23
N THR A 192 13.36 1.75 0.29
CA THR A 192 13.55 3.12 -0.18
C THR A 192 14.20 3.99 0.90
N SER A 193 14.71 5.18 0.54
CA SER A 193 15.21 6.16 1.50
C SER A 193 14.08 6.88 2.27
N SER A 194 12.84 6.77 1.82
CA SER A 194 11.71 7.48 2.38
C SER A 194 11.23 6.87 3.68
N ALA A 195 10.90 7.73 4.65
CA ALA A 195 10.17 7.33 5.85
C ALA A 195 8.69 7.12 5.53
N TRP A 196 8.04 6.28 6.34
CA TRP A 196 6.59 6.13 6.28
C TRP A 196 5.93 7.33 6.94
N GLU A 197 5.27 8.15 6.14
CA GLU A 197 4.58 9.36 6.57
C GLU A 197 3.11 9.34 6.12
N ARG A 198 2.47 8.17 6.08
CA ARG A 198 1.11 8.00 5.56
C ARG A 198 0.04 7.85 6.63
N ASP A 199 0.43 7.38 7.81
CA ASP A 199 -0.40 7.25 8.99
C ASP A 199 0.46 7.16 10.24
N THR A 200 -0.16 7.16 11.41
CA THR A 200 0.52 7.02 12.70
C THR A 200 0.92 5.60 13.03
N ASP A 201 0.28 4.60 12.44
CA ASP A 201 0.49 3.18 12.73
C ASP A 201 1.84 2.71 12.20
N GLY A 202 2.33 3.32 11.13
CA GLY A 202 3.65 3.09 10.56
C GLY A 202 4.76 4.01 11.07
N ALA A 203 4.53 4.78 12.14
CA ALA A 203 5.52 5.73 12.65
C ALA A 203 6.87 5.04 12.94
N GLY A 204 7.96 5.62 12.42
CA GLY A 204 9.31 5.05 12.52
C GLY A 204 9.62 3.95 11.49
N SER A 205 8.68 3.56 10.66
CA SER A 205 8.87 2.63 9.54
C SER A 205 9.46 3.33 8.32
N ALA A 206 10.02 2.53 7.42
CA ALA A 206 10.42 2.94 6.08
C ALA A 206 9.39 2.48 5.03
N VAL A 207 9.38 3.18 3.90
CA VAL A 207 8.57 2.79 2.75
C VAL A 207 9.26 1.66 1.98
N LEU A 208 8.52 0.58 1.76
CA LEU A 208 8.83 -0.45 0.78
C LEU A 208 8.02 -0.22 -0.49
N ARG A 209 8.66 -0.49 -1.62
CA ARG A 209 8.04 -0.54 -2.94
C ARG A 209 8.14 -1.92 -3.55
N GLY A 210 7.49 -2.12 -4.69
CA GLY A 210 7.47 -3.40 -5.35
C GLY A 210 6.52 -4.40 -4.71
N GLY A 211 6.79 -5.67 -4.95
CA GLY A 211 5.96 -6.74 -4.40
C GLY A 211 6.57 -8.09 -4.69
N PHE A 212 6.33 -9.01 -3.78
CA PHE A 212 6.69 -10.39 -3.95
C PHE A 212 5.63 -11.12 -4.79
N GLY A 213 6.03 -12.09 -5.60
CA GLY A 213 5.15 -12.68 -6.61
C GLY A 213 3.90 -13.40 -6.09
N ASP A 214 3.80 -13.66 -4.80
CA ASP A 214 2.63 -14.25 -4.15
C ASP A 214 1.56 -13.23 -3.73
N GLN A 215 1.79 -11.94 -3.98
CA GLN A 215 0.89 -10.89 -3.55
C GLN A 215 -0.37 -10.81 -4.44
N PRO A 216 -1.52 -10.39 -3.89
CA PRO A 216 -2.69 -10.07 -4.68
C PRO A 216 -2.39 -9.01 -5.74
N PHE A 217 -3.06 -9.08 -6.89
CA PHE A 217 -2.82 -8.17 -8.02
C PHE A 217 -2.90 -6.67 -7.64
N ALA A 218 -3.68 -6.31 -6.64
CA ALA A 218 -3.77 -4.94 -6.13
C ALA A 218 -2.46 -4.44 -5.51
N HIS A 219 -1.62 -5.34 -4.99
CA HIS A 219 -0.33 -5.03 -4.40
C HIS A 219 0.85 -5.11 -5.38
N LEU A 220 0.58 -5.47 -6.64
CA LEU A 220 1.59 -5.56 -7.70
C LEU A 220 1.57 -4.34 -8.63
N ARG A 221 0.98 -3.23 -8.21
CA ARG A 221 0.94 -1.97 -8.95
C ARG A 221 2.12 -1.08 -8.57
N CYS A 222 2.58 -0.25 -9.51
CA CYS A 222 3.66 0.70 -9.27
C CYS A 222 3.39 1.67 -8.11
N SER A 223 2.12 1.95 -7.83
CA SER A 223 1.69 2.82 -6.72
C SER A 223 1.66 2.13 -5.36
N ALA A 224 1.59 0.80 -5.33
CA ALA A 224 1.48 0.06 -4.08
C ALA A 224 2.71 0.25 -3.18
N VAL A 225 2.47 0.36 -1.88
CA VAL A 225 3.50 0.58 -0.86
C VAL A 225 3.22 -0.27 0.36
N ARG A 226 4.23 -0.43 1.20
CA ARG A 226 4.13 -1.09 2.50
C ARG A 226 5.06 -0.41 3.50
N ALA A 227 4.66 -0.34 4.76
CA ALA A 227 5.53 0.05 5.86
C ALA A 227 6.33 -1.17 6.35
N ALA A 228 7.60 -0.95 6.71
CA ALA A 228 8.39 -1.96 7.40
C ALA A 228 9.40 -1.31 8.36
N PRO A 229 9.68 -1.94 9.52
CA PRO A 229 10.72 -1.47 10.44
C PRO A 229 12.09 -1.49 9.74
N PRO A 230 12.84 -0.37 9.70
CA PRO A 230 14.05 -0.23 8.89
C PRO A 230 15.21 -1.11 9.36
N ALA A 231 15.24 -1.48 10.63
CA ALA A 231 16.28 -2.34 11.21
C ALA A 231 16.09 -3.84 10.92
N GLN A 232 14.93 -4.23 10.41
CA GLN A 232 14.58 -5.64 10.24
C GLN A 232 14.78 -6.10 8.79
N GLY A 233 15.75 -6.97 8.56
CA GLY A 233 15.88 -7.70 7.30
C GLY A 233 14.83 -8.82 7.20
N ASP A 234 14.26 -9.01 6.00
CA ASP A 234 13.31 -10.07 5.69
C ASP A 234 13.70 -10.76 4.38
N ALA A 235 13.44 -12.07 4.27
CA ALA A 235 13.75 -12.86 3.08
C ALA A 235 13.03 -12.39 1.81
N LYS A 236 12.01 -11.54 1.95
CA LYS A 236 11.23 -10.95 0.86
C LYS A 236 11.59 -9.50 0.57
N ILE A 237 12.56 -8.92 1.30
CA ILE A 237 12.93 -7.51 1.16
C ILE A 237 14.36 -7.39 0.66
N GLY A 238 14.50 -6.79 -0.53
CA GLY A 238 15.75 -6.40 -1.16
C GLY A 238 15.83 -4.89 -1.34
N PHE A 239 16.55 -4.44 -2.39
CA PHE A 239 16.69 -3.03 -2.71
C PHE A 239 17.28 -2.84 -4.10
N ARG A 240 17.24 -1.60 -4.60
CA ARG A 240 18.06 -1.13 -5.73
C ARG A 240 18.61 0.25 -5.44
N CYS A 241 19.65 0.64 -6.17
CA CYS A 241 20.31 1.93 -5.96
C CYS A 241 19.90 2.95 -7.02
N CYS A 242 19.77 4.20 -6.58
CA CYS A 242 19.62 5.39 -7.41
C CYS A 242 20.89 6.26 -7.38
N GLY A 243 21.06 7.09 -8.38
CA GLY A 243 22.15 8.05 -8.49
C GLY A 243 21.66 9.42 -8.94
N GLY A 244 22.50 10.42 -8.75
CA GLY A 244 22.13 11.82 -8.92
C GLY A 244 21.57 12.43 -7.64
N PRO A 245 21.21 13.74 -7.67
CA PRO A 245 20.55 14.40 -6.54
C PRO A 245 19.25 13.68 -6.18
N GLU A 246 18.95 13.63 -4.90
CA GLU A 246 17.67 13.12 -4.42
C GLU A 246 16.54 14.06 -4.85
N ASN A 247 15.47 13.51 -5.41
CA ASN A 247 14.31 14.32 -5.78
C ASN A 247 13.62 14.86 -4.54
N ALA A 248 13.51 16.18 -4.47
CA ALA A 248 12.90 16.88 -3.33
C ALA A 248 11.36 16.88 -3.34
N GLY A 249 10.75 16.32 -4.40
CA GLY A 249 9.30 16.24 -4.53
C GLY A 249 8.70 15.45 -3.36
N LYS A 250 7.72 16.05 -2.70
CA LYS A 250 6.98 15.41 -1.60
C LYS A 250 5.49 15.54 -1.86
N VAL A 251 4.74 14.56 -1.42
CA VAL A 251 3.28 14.64 -1.30
C VAL A 251 2.96 14.89 0.14
N GLN A 252 2.19 15.95 0.40
CA GLN A 252 1.67 16.19 1.74
C GLN A 252 0.47 15.29 1.97
N ILE A 253 0.52 14.53 3.07
CA ILE A 253 -0.56 13.65 3.50
C ILE A 253 -1.18 14.26 4.74
N ASP A 254 -2.49 14.31 4.78
CA ASP A 254 -3.23 14.73 5.96
C ASP A 254 -3.37 13.55 6.93
N HIS A 255 -2.50 13.51 7.93
CA HIS A 255 -2.47 12.46 8.96
C HIS A 255 -3.60 12.59 9.98
N ASP A 256 -4.21 13.77 10.08
CA ASP A 256 -5.29 14.05 11.05
C ASP A 256 -6.66 13.70 10.48
N ALA A 257 -6.75 13.43 9.19
CA ALA A 257 -7.98 13.04 8.54
C ALA A 257 -8.48 11.69 9.10
N ARG A 258 -9.61 11.75 9.79
CA ARG A 258 -10.25 10.56 10.35
C ARG A 258 -11.42 10.14 9.47
N PRO A 259 -11.73 8.84 9.44
CA PRO A 259 -12.95 8.37 8.79
C PRO A 259 -14.15 9.12 9.37
N ALA A 260 -14.84 9.86 8.54
CA ALA A 260 -16.00 10.65 8.93
C ALA A 260 -17.16 10.37 7.97
N LEU A 261 -18.36 10.47 8.49
CA LEU A 261 -19.58 10.48 7.73
C LEU A 261 -20.34 11.76 8.06
N GLU A 262 -20.49 12.64 7.09
CA GLU A 262 -21.08 13.97 7.29
C GLU A 262 -22.33 14.15 6.42
N PRO A 263 -23.49 14.52 7.01
CA PRO A 263 -24.68 14.82 6.23
C PRO A 263 -24.47 16.10 5.41
N VAL A 264 -25.02 16.12 4.19
CA VAL A 264 -25.05 17.32 3.35
C VAL A 264 -26.45 17.95 3.46
N GLU A 265 -26.59 18.91 4.34
CA GLU A 265 -27.85 19.59 4.60
C GLU A 265 -27.67 21.14 4.62
N PRO A 266 -28.39 21.86 3.77
CA PRO A 266 -29.30 21.39 2.73
C PRO A 266 -28.55 20.68 1.61
N LEU A 267 -29.22 19.74 0.91
CA LEU A 267 -28.63 19.06 -0.24
C LEU A 267 -28.22 20.08 -1.30
N ASP A 268 -26.92 20.12 -1.58
CA ASP A 268 -26.37 20.99 -2.63
C ASP A 268 -26.75 20.48 -4.01
N ALA A 269 -27.35 21.36 -4.84
CA ALA A 269 -27.79 21.02 -6.19
C ALA A 269 -26.63 20.56 -7.09
N ALA A 270 -25.42 21.11 -6.92
CA ALA A 270 -24.25 20.70 -7.70
C ALA A 270 -23.81 19.30 -7.31
N LEU A 271 -23.81 18.98 -6.03
CA LEU A 271 -23.53 17.63 -5.54
C LEU A 271 -24.57 16.63 -6.05
N ALA A 272 -25.86 16.95 -5.93
CA ALA A 272 -26.93 16.12 -6.44
C ALA A 272 -26.79 15.83 -7.94
N ALA A 273 -26.47 16.85 -8.75
CA ALA A 273 -26.24 16.70 -10.18
C ALA A 273 -25.04 15.81 -10.50
N ARG A 274 -23.97 15.86 -9.69
CA ARG A 274 -22.80 14.97 -9.84
C ARG A 274 -23.15 13.52 -9.50
N VAL A 275 -23.89 13.28 -8.42
CA VAL A 275 -24.39 11.93 -8.07
C VAL A 275 -25.31 11.40 -9.19
N GLN A 276 -26.20 12.25 -9.70
CA GLN A 276 -27.06 11.92 -10.83
C GLN A 276 -26.23 11.53 -12.09
N SER A 277 -25.16 12.27 -12.35
CA SER A 277 -24.24 11.94 -13.45
C SER A 277 -23.54 10.59 -13.22
N ALA A 278 -23.10 10.30 -11.99
CA ALA A 278 -22.51 9.00 -11.65
C ALA A 278 -23.49 7.84 -11.88
N MET A 279 -24.75 8.01 -11.49
CA MET A 279 -25.80 7.02 -11.74
C MET A 279 -26.03 6.79 -13.23
N ARG A 280 -26.11 7.87 -14.04
CA ARG A 280 -26.22 7.74 -15.50
C ARG A 280 -25.02 7.02 -16.12
N ASN A 281 -23.81 7.38 -15.72
CA ASN A 281 -22.58 6.72 -16.18
C ASN A 281 -22.57 5.23 -15.81
N GLY A 282 -23.07 4.88 -14.63
CA GLY A 282 -23.24 3.51 -14.14
C GLY A 282 -24.47 2.81 -14.74
N LYS A 283 -25.24 3.47 -15.63
CA LYS A 283 -26.46 2.96 -16.28
C LYS A 283 -27.53 2.51 -15.28
N LEU A 284 -27.59 3.17 -14.11
CA LEU A 284 -28.63 2.90 -13.10
C LEU A 284 -29.95 3.52 -13.57
N LYS A 285 -30.95 2.68 -13.71
CA LYS A 285 -32.31 3.01 -14.14
C LYS A 285 -33.32 2.40 -13.21
N THR A 286 -34.50 2.99 -13.14
CA THR A 286 -35.68 2.39 -12.53
C THR A 286 -36.21 1.21 -13.37
N ASP A 287 -37.10 0.39 -12.84
CA ASP A 287 -37.65 -0.77 -13.55
C ASP A 287 -38.43 -0.40 -14.83
N ASP A 288 -39.03 0.80 -14.86
CA ASP A 288 -39.71 1.38 -16.03
C ASP A 288 -38.74 2.14 -16.96
N GLY A 289 -37.46 2.16 -16.69
CA GLY A 289 -36.41 2.82 -17.48
C GLY A 289 -36.21 4.31 -17.16
N GLY A 290 -36.89 4.83 -16.16
CA GLY A 290 -36.73 6.20 -15.67
C GLY A 290 -35.41 6.45 -14.94
N GLU A 291 -35.26 7.62 -14.33
CA GLU A 291 -34.09 7.99 -13.52
C GLU A 291 -34.47 8.08 -12.03
N TYR A 292 -33.57 7.64 -11.18
CA TYR A 292 -33.68 7.88 -9.73
C TYR A 292 -33.39 9.34 -9.41
N THR A 293 -34.04 9.87 -8.36
CA THR A 293 -33.83 11.21 -7.82
C THR A 293 -33.05 11.14 -6.53
N VAL A 294 -32.05 12.03 -6.35
CA VAL A 294 -31.28 12.13 -5.11
C VAL A 294 -32.12 12.86 -4.06
N GLU A 295 -32.38 12.22 -2.93
CA GLU A 295 -33.17 12.77 -1.82
C GLU A 295 -32.29 13.36 -0.73
N LYS A 296 -31.27 12.58 -0.30
CA LYS A 296 -30.31 12.92 0.74
C LYS A 296 -28.92 12.44 0.34
N ALA A 297 -27.89 13.11 0.83
CA ALA A 297 -26.50 12.71 0.61
C ALA A 297 -25.67 12.88 1.87
N TRP A 298 -24.63 12.07 1.98
CA TRP A 298 -23.60 12.14 3.01
C TRP A 298 -22.24 12.05 2.35
N ARG A 299 -21.32 12.91 2.77
CA ARG A 299 -19.90 12.73 2.43
C ARG A 299 -19.31 11.67 3.35
N TRP A 300 -18.58 10.76 2.78
CA TRP A 300 -17.92 9.69 3.51
C TRP A 300 -16.44 9.64 3.16
N HIS A 301 -15.61 9.75 4.18
CA HIS A 301 -14.15 9.72 4.07
C HIS A 301 -13.61 8.47 4.78
N PRO A 302 -13.67 7.27 4.17
CA PRO A 302 -13.32 6.02 4.84
C PRO A 302 -11.83 5.92 5.19
N VAL A 303 -10.97 6.73 4.55
CA VAL A 303 -9.51 6.75 4.73
C VAL A 303 -8.94 8.18 4.72
N GLY A 304 -9.74 9.18 5.09
CA GLY A 304 -9.31 10.55 5.30
C GLY A 304 -9.11 11.40 4.04
N HIS A 305 -8.83 10.81 2.89
CA HIS A 305 -8.55 11.54 1.63
C HIS A 305 -9.44 11.08 0.46
N GLU A 306 -10.42 10.21 0.72
CA GLU A 306 -11.39 9.75 -0.29
C GLU A 306 -12.70 10.52 -0.18
N ASP A 307 -13.12 11.12 -1.27
CA ASP A 307 -14.43 11.76 -1.40
C ASP A 307 -15.44 10.79 -1.99
N LEU A 308 -16.02 9.97 -1.12
CA LEU A 308 -17.18 9.18 -1.45
C LEU A 308 -18.46 9.89 -1.01
N VAL A 309 -19.49 9.75 -1.81
CA VAL A 309 -20.83 10.24 -1.48
C VAL A 309 -21.77 9.05 -1.40
N LEU A 310 -22.36 8.87 -0.23
CA LEU A 310 -23.51 7.99 -0.05
C LEU A 310 -24.76 8.81 -0.34
N ALA A 311 -25.65 8.29 -1.15
CA ALA A 311 -26.90 8.99 -1.41
C ALA A 311 -28.09 8.05 -1.31
N ARG A 312 -29.16 8.52 -0.64
CA ARG A 312 -30.50 7.97 -0.77
C ARG A 312 -31.11 8.49 -2.05
N VAL A 313 -31.55 7.56 -2.88
CA VAL A 313 -32.21 7.88 -4.14
C VAL A 313 -33.55 7.17 -4.24
N SER A 314 -34.54 7.81 -4.79
CA SER A 314 -35.89 7.23 -4.99
C SER A 314 -36.27 7.18 -6.46
N ALA A 315 -37.09 6.20 -6.79
CA ALA A 315 -37.78 6.17 -8.08
C ALA A 315 -38.93 7.20 -8.10
N PRO A 316 -39.24 7.85 -9.23
CA PRO A 316 -40.45 8.64 -9.36
C PRO A 316 -41.67 7.79 -9.02
N SER A 317 -42.55 8.27 -8.13
CA SER A 317 -43.75 7.54 -7.77
C SER A 317 -44.91 7.99 -8.63
N ASP A 318 -45.24 7.24 -9.67
CA ASP A 318 -46.52 7.39 -10.37
C ASP A 318 -47.62 6.59 -9.65
N GLY A 319 -47.87 6.97 -8.35
CA GLY A 319 -48.98 6.37 -7.57
C GLY A 319 -48.72 5.00 -6.92
N GLY A 320 -47.51 4.45 -7.02
CA GLY A 320 -47.07 3.24 -6.31
C GLY A 320 -46.05 3.59 -5.23
N ALA A 321 -45.83 2.69 -4.27
CA ALA A 321 -44.80 2.83 -3.22
C ALA A 321 -43.41 2.84 -3.89
N GLY A 322 -42.93 4.01 -4.29
CA GLY A 322 -41.59 4.21 -4.83
C GLY A 322 -40.56 3.79 -3.78
N GLY A 323 -39.74 2.81 -4.10
CA GLY A 323 -38.69 2.37 -3.17
C GLY A 323 -37.45 3.23 -3.26
N SER A 324 -36.71 3.32 -2.12
CA SER A 324 -35.43 4.01 -2.03
C SER A 324 -34.25 3.03 -2.15
N LEU A 325 -33.20 3.47 -2.81
CA LEU A 325 -31.91 2.77 -2.87
C LEU A 325 -30.83 3.60 -2.17
N VAL A 326 -29.79 2.94 -1.70
CA VAL A 326 -28.53 3.59 -1.35
C VAL A 326 -27.56 3.41 -2.51
N VAL A 327 -27.00 4.52 -2.99
CA VAL A 327 -25.93 4.53 -3.97
C VAL A 327 -24.65 5.08 -3.34
N VAL A 328 -23.51 4.56 -3.79
CA VAL A 328 -22.17 5.06 -3.43
C VAL A 328 -21.56 5.61 -4.70
N ALA A 329 -21.31 6.90 -4.73
CA ALA A 329 -20.67 7.58 -5.84
C ALA A 329 -19.27 8.06 -5.44
N GLU A 330 -18.32 7.87 -6.33
CA GLU A 330 -16.98 8.44 -6.25
C GLU A 330 -16.95 9.71 -7.09
N LEU A 331 -16.70 10.83 -6.43
CA LEU A 331 -16.79 12.17 -7.04
C LEU A 331 -15.41 12.85 -7.05
N CYS A 332 -14.59 12.48 -8.01
CA CYS A 332 -13.31 13.12 -8.25
C CYS A 332 -13.48 14.45 -9.02
N GLU A 333 -12.43 15.27 -9.04
CA GLU A 333 -12.48 16.58 -9.70
C GLU A 333 -13.11 16.53 -11.12
N ARG A 334 -12.73 15.54 -11.92
CA ARG A 334 -13.18 15.39 -13.32
C ARG A 334 -14.03 14.15 -13.59
N VAL A 335 -14.23 13.32 -12.59
CA VAL A 335 -14.91 12.03 -12.74
C VAL A 335 -16.04 11.94 -11.72
N ALA A 336 -17.19 11.52 -12.16
CA ALA A 336 -18.30 11.11 -11.33
C ALA A 336 -18.69 9.69 -11.75
N GLN A 337 -18.45 8.71 -10.89
CA GLN A 337 -18.76 7.33 -11.19
C GLN A 337 -19.50 6.64 -10.05
N LEU A 338 -20.40 5.72 -10.41
CA LEU A 338 -21.09 4.87 -9.47
C LEU A 338 -20.12 3.77 -9.01
N SER A 339 -19.72 3.81 -7.74
CA SER A 339 -18.87 2.78 -7.15
C SER A 339 -19.66 1.52 -6.85
N ASN A 340 -20.83 1.68 -6.19
CA ASN A 340 -21.73 0.56 -5.88
C ASN A 340 -23.15 1.05 -5.51
N ARG A 341 -24.07 0.12 -5.28
CA ARG A 341 -25.44 0.41 -4.85
C ARG A 341 -26.04 -0.75 -4.08
N SER A 342 -27.13 -0.51 -3.33
CA SER A 342 -28.00 -1.56 -2.83
C SER A 342 -28.71 -2.29 -3.98
N LYS A 343 -29.00 -3.56 -3.79
CA LYS A 343 -29.56 -4.41 -4.85
C LYS A 343 -31.06 -4.17 -5.04
N THR A 344 -31.76 -3.93 -3.95
CA THR A 344 -33.22 -3.87 -3.91
C THR A 344 -33.67 -2.53 -3.34
N ALA A 345 -34.67 -1.94 -3.96
CA ALA A 345 -35.35 -0.77 -3.41
C ALA A 345 -36.15 -1.18 -2.16
N VAL A 346 -36.09 -0.33 -1.12
CA VAL A 346 -36.79 -0.56 0.15
C VAL A 346 -37.79 0.56 0.40
N SER A 347 -38.89 0.21 1.10
CA SER A 347 -39.95 1.18 1.38
C SER A 347 -39.61 2.15 2.52
N ASP A 348 -38.72 1.75 3.42
CA ASP A 348 -38.28 2.57 4.55
C ASP A 348 -36.77 2.41 4.73
N LEU A 349 -36.06 3.52 4.63
CA LEU A 349 -34.61 3.60 4.75
C LEU A 349 -34.26 4.65 5.81
N GLY A 350 -33.67 4.20 6.92
CA GLY A 350 -33.25 5.08 8.03
C GLY A 350 -32.01 5.90 7.74
N GLU A 351 -31.57 6.67 8.73
CA GLU A 351 -30.34 7.46 8.65
C GLU A 351 -29.11 6.55 8.85
N PRO A 352 -28.00 6.85 8.16
CA PRO A 352 -26.80 6.02 8.27
C PRO A 352 -26.04 6.27 9.57
N ALA A 353 -25.31 5.26 10.02
CA ALA A 353 -24.35 5.33 11.09
C ALA A 353 -23.00 4.76 10.66
N ALA A 354 -21.94 5.51 10.89
CA ALA A 354 -20.57 5.04 10.69
C ALA A 354 -20.04 4.36 11.95
N LYS A 355 -19.28 3.29 11.78
CA LYS A 355 -18.60 2.58 12.87
C LYS A 355 -17.30 1.94 12.38
N ASP A 356 -16.38 1.78 13.32
CA ASP A 356 -15.17 1.01 13.10
C ASP A 356 -15.37 -0.41 13.63
N GLU A 357 -15.06 -1.40 12.83
CA GLU A 357 -15.17 -2.80 13.20
C GLU A 357 -13.82 -3.51 13.08
N ALA A 358 -13.47 -4.29 14.09
CA ALA A 358 -12.29 -5.15 14.03
C ALA A 358 -12.37 -6.10 12.83
N ARG A 359 -11.27 -6.29 12.12
CA ARG A 359 -11.18 -7.27 11.03
C ARG A 359 -11.23 -8.69 11.63
N PRO A 360 -12.10 -9.59 11.18
CA PRO A 360 -12.00 -10.98 11.55
C PRO A 360 -10.66 -11.55 11.10
N ARG A 361 -9.88 -12.11 12.01
CA ARG A 361 -8.54 -12.67 11.75
C ARG A 361 -7.47 -11.62 11.33
N ALA A 362 -7.62 -10.36 11.77
CA ALA A 362 -6.59 -9.36 11.56
C ALA A 362 -5.26 -9.80 12.17
N ALA A 363 -4.17 -9.59 11.44
CA ALA A 363 -2.84 -9.59 12.05
C ALA A 363 -2.73 -8.42 13.05
N ALA A 364 -1.85 -8.53 14.03
CA ALA A 364 -1.63 -7.43 14.97
C ALA A 364 -1.18 -6.17 14.19
N GLY A 365 -1.89 -5.06 14.35
CA GLY A 365 -1.61 -3.79 13.68
C GLY A 365 -2.38 -3.53 12.39
N GLU A 366 -3.25 -4.45 11.93
CA GLU A 366 -4.14 -4.10 10.82
C GLU A 366 -5.21 -3.10 11.27
N PRO A 367 -5.43 -2.00 10.50
CA PRO A 367 -6.42 -1.00 10.84
C PRO A 367 -7.85 -1.58 10.83
N PRO A 368 -8.76 -1.02 11.63
CA PRO A 368 -10.16 -1.44 11.64
C PRO A 368 -10.81 -1.22 10.27
N ARG A 369 -11.95 -1.88 10.05
CA ARG A 369 -12.80 -1.60 8.89
C ARG A 369 -13.69 -0.42 9.17
N HIS A 370 -13.75 0.51 8.24
CA HIS A 370 -14.72 1.59 8.28
C HIS A 370 -16.02 1.12 7.60
N VAL A 371 -17.09 1.12 8.35
CA VAL A 371 -18.38 0.58 7.92
C VAL A 371 -19.46 1.62 8.13
N VAL A 372 -20.32 1.78 7.13
CA VAL A 372 -21.57 2.55 7.25
C VAL A 372 -22.75 1.60 7.13
N THR A 373 -23.72 1.74 8.03
CA THR A 373 -24.95 0.95 8.00
C THR A 373 -26.16 1.86 7.89
N PHE A 374 -27.11 1.48 7.03
CA PHE A 374 -28.42 2.08 6.92
C PHE A 374 -29.45 1.08 7.45
N PRO A 375 -30.21 1.40 8.50
CA PRO A 375 -31.37 0.60 8.86
C PRO A 375 -32.40 0.61 7.73
N MET A 376 -32.99 -0.52 7.45
CA MET A 376 -34.02 -0.62 6.40
C MET A 376 -35.18 -1.48 6.86
N LYS A 377 -36.35 -1.30 6.20
CA LYS A 377 -37.48 -2.20 6.29
C LYS A 377 -37.95 -2.68 4.92
N ARG A 378 -38.33 -3.94 4.86
CA ARG A 378 -39.03 -4.56 3.74
C ARG A 378 -40.35 -5.07 4.24
N GLY A 379 -41.42 -4.28 4.08
CA GLY A 379 -42.67 -4.52 4.79
C GLY A 379 -42.48 -4.45 6.30
N GLU A 380 -42.77 -5.52 7.04
CA GLU A 380 -42.58 -5.59 8.49
C GLU A 380 -41.17 -6.05 8.91
N ALA A 381 -40.40 -6.63 8.01
CA ALA A 381 -39.06 -7.14 8.32
C ALA A 381 -38.05 -6.02 8.42
N ALA A 382 -37.34 -5.92 9.57
CA ALA A 382 -36.21 -5.01 9.78
C ALA A 382 -34.95 -5.65 9.25
N GLY A 383 -34.07 -4.83 8.63
CA GLY A 383 -32.79 -5.25 8.12
C GLY A 383 -31.80 -4.10 8.07
N GLU A 384 -30.64 -4.33 7.50
CA GLU A 384 -29.63 -3.29 7.29
C GLU A 384 -28.98 -3.37 5.91
N ILE A 385 -28.69 -2.22 5.32
CA ILE A 385 -27.74 -2.08 4.22
C ILE A 385 -26.38 -1.73 4.83
N ARG A 386 -25.39 -2.56 4.58
CA ARG A 386 -24.02 -2.39 5.08
C ARG A 386 -23.09 -2.05 3.95
N ILE A 387 -22.28 -1.01 4.13
CA ILE A 387 -21.31 -0.52 3.17
C ILE A 387 -19.92 -0.58 3.81
N GLU A 388 -19.01 -1.30 3.19
CA GLU A 388 -17.60 -1.38 3.56
C GLU A 388 -16.75 -0.78 2.43
N TYR A 389 -15.61 -0.16 2.78
CA TYR A 389 -14.64 0.29 1.82
C TYR A 389 -13.45 -0.67 1.77
N GLN A 390 -13.16 -1.23 0.59
CA GLN A 390 -12.06 -2.17 0.40
C GLN A 390 -11.42 -1.98 -0.97
N PHE A 391 -10.10 -1.93 -1.03
CA PHE A 391 -9.33 -1.80 -2.28
C PHE A 391 -9.79 -0.66 -3.20
N GLY A 392 -10.17 0.48 -2.61
CA GLY A 392 -10.67 1.62 -3.36
C GLY A 392 -12.11 1.49 -3.83
N GLN A 393 -12.84 0.49 -3.40
CA GLN A 393 -14.23 0.25 -3.80
C GLN A 393 -15.16 0.11 -2.59
N ALA A 394 -16.36 0.64 -2.74
CA ALA A 394 -17.43 0.37 -1.79
C ALA A 394 -18.03 -1.01 -2.06
N ILE A 395 -18.13 -1.82 -1.00
CA ILE A 395 -18.82 -3.12 -1.03
C ILE A 395 -20.14 -2.94 -0.30
N VAL A 396 -21.26 -3.14 -1.00
CA VAL A 396 -22.61 -3.02 -0.44
C VAL A 396 -23.21 -4.40 -0.23
N THR A 397 -23.60 -4.70 1.00
CA THR A 397 -24.28 -5.93 1.38
C THR A 397 -25.60 -5.61 2.09
N GLU A 398 -26.60 -6.45 1.91
CA GLU A 398 -27.90 -6.34 2.55
C GLU A 398 -28.10 -7.53 3.48
N LYS A 399 -28.49 -7.24 4.71
CA LYS A 399 -28.85 -8.25 5.69
C LYS A 399 -30.33 -8.08 6.04
N PRO A 400 -31.07 -9.16 6.04
CA PRO A 400 -32.45 -9.14 6.49
C PRO A 400 -32.56 -8.90 7.99
#